data_8a34b6e9dd48c17e82beda3893546ada
#
_entry.id   8a34b6e9dd48c17e82beda3893546ada
#
_cell.length_a   1.000
_cell.length_b   1.000
_cell.length_c   1.000
_cell.angle_alpha   90.00
_cell.angle_beta   90.00
_cell.angle_gamma   90.00
#
_symmetry.space_group_name_H-M   'P 1'
#
loop_
_entity.id
_entity.type
_entity.pdbx_description
1 polymer ?
#
loop_
_entity_poly.entity_id
_entity_poly.type
_entity_poly.pdbx_seq_one_letter_code
_entity_poly.pdbx_strand_id
1 'polypeptide(L)'
;MRLMFLSDKLLGGTSAYSKVGNETCKRLAKLGHKVAHIPMGYANRMGIITAEEGVQIYPSGANPFSEDVAIEDYLNFKADMLITIKEPWVFNHIFYQPINFVPMAIIDHSPVSTEITSKLNTAFKVIAVSRFGQMELKRAEIDSYYIPHGVNTSIYKPYPEKKEEYRKLWYLDPDAYTIGIVAMNRSRKLISRMLRGYKRFREMNPNVNSQMLLWTDIIPMDMPEDPQMGVADVGVNLLPEILQLGLNEHVIWPHRDLIRHGLPEWSGEGGKWDMVKLYNCMDVLLHCTGGEGFALPLIEAQACGVVPITTDYAAAPEQVGAGLVVPYSDYVILNTPGTRYALADIDKMAEALTKIHNVDREKLARKARAFALRYDWNNIVEQYWKPFLSKCEEELRPLITKEGIKPWD
;
A
#
# COMPACT_ATOMS: atom_id res chain seq x y z
N MET A 1 -1.62 -2.51 -26.75
CA MET A 1 -2.74 -1.68 -26.24
C MET A 1 -2.24 -0.29 -25.83
N ARG A 2 -3.17 0.67 -25.73
CA ARG A 2 -2.96 2.01 -25.18
C ARG A 2 -3.63 2.08 -23.80
N LEU A 3 -2.85 2.15 -22.75
CA LEU A 3 -3.31 2.07 -21.35
C LEU A 3 -3.13 3.42 -20.68
N MET A 4 -4.20 3.95 -20.11
CA MET A 4 -4.14 5.16 -19.31
C MET A 4 -4.36 4.84 -17.84
N PHE A 5 -3.50 5.36 -16.99
CA PHE A 5 -3.57 5.20 -15.53
C PHE A 5 -3.94 6.52 -14.86
N LEU A 6 -4.72 6.43 -13.82
CA LEU A 6 -5.07 7.54 -12.94
C LEU A 6 -4.75 7.14 -11.50
N SER A 7 -3.73 7.77 -10.92
CA SER A 7 -3.24 7.46 -9.58
C SER A 7 -2.45 8.63 -8.96
N ASP A 8 -1.92 8.44 -7.76
CA ASP A 8 -0.98 9.39 -7.18
C ASP A 8 0.22 9.63 -8.12
N LYS A 9 0.92 10.75 -7.97
CA LYS A 9 2.05 11.13 -8.84
C LYS A 9 3.11 10.03 -8.95
N LEU A 10 3.58 9.72 -10.16
CA LEU A 10 4.63 8.73 -10.37
C LEU A 10 6.02 9.30 -10.04
N LEU A 11 6.35 10.47 -10.60
CA LEU A 11 7.66 11.09 -10.43
C LEU A 11 7.81 11.70 -9.03
N GLY A 12 8.77 11.20 -8.26
CA GLY A 12 9.05 11.67 -6.90
C GLY A 12 7.94 11.39 -5.89
N GLY A 13 6.97 10.51 -6.23
CA GLY A 13 5.94 10.08 -5.29
C GLY A 13 6.46 9.00 -4.34
N THR A 14 6.13 9.12 -3.07
CA THR A 14 6.54 8.18 -2.01
C THR A 14 5.38 7.40 -1.41
N SER A 15 4.14 7.70 -1.84
CA SER A 15 2.95 6.96 -1.40
C SER A 15 2.93 5.54 -1.95
N ALA A 16 2.16 4.65 -1.31
CA ALA A 16 1.93 3.29 -1.79
C ALA A 16 1.39 3.28 -3.24
N TYR A 17 0.43 4.15 -3.54
CA TYR A 17 -0.16 4.25 -4.88
C TYR A 17 0.82 4.78 -5.93
N SER A 18 1.70 5.73 -5.55
CA SER A 18 2.79 6.20 -6.41
C SER A 18 3.74 5.06 -6.78
N LYS A 19 4.16 4.26 -5.80
CA LYS A 19 5.03 3.10 -6.02
C LYS A 19 4.38 2.08 -6.95
N VAL A 20 3.14 1.68 -6.66
CA VAL A 20 2.39 0.72 -7.47
C VAL A 20 2.19 1.23 -8.89
N GLY A 21 1.79 2.50 -9.04
CA GLY A 21 1.61 3.12 -10.35
C GLY A 21 2.91 3.14 -11.16
N ASN A 22 4.00 3.60 -10.57
CA ASN A 22 5.30 3.69 -11.23
C ASN A 22 5.80 2.31 -11.67
N GLU A 23 5.80 1.33 -10.77
CA GLU A 23 6.26 -0.03 -11.06
C GLU A 23 5.40 -0.73 -12.10
N THR A 24 4.09 -0.49 -12.12
CA THR A 24 3.17 -1.04 -13.11
C THR A 24 3.36 -0.36 -14.48
N CYS A 25 3.29 0.97 -14.54
CA CYS A 25 3.35 1.72 -15.79
C CYS A 25 4.65 1.44 -16.56
N LYS A 26 5.80 1.52 -15.90
CA LYS A 26 7.10 1.30 -16.59
C LYS A 26 7.26 -0.13 -17.10
N ARG A 27 6.73 -1.14 -16.39
CA ARG A 27 6.83 -2.54 -16.86
C ARG A 27 5.88 -2.84 -18.01
N LEU A 28 4.67 -2.29 -17.97
CA LEU A 28 3.74 -2.44 -19.08
C LEU A 28 4.25 -1.72 -20.34
N ALA A 29 4.90 -0.56 -20.19
CA ALA A 29 5.57 0.13 -21.28
C ALA A 29 6.72 -0.73 -21.87
N LYS A 30 7.55 -1.37 -21.02
CA LYS A 30 8.59 -2.33 -21.47
C LYS A 30 8.03 -3.52 -22.25
N LEU A 31 6.79 -3.92 -21.99
CA LEU A 31 6.10 -4.97 -22.74
C LEU A 31 5.57 -4.49 -24.10
N GLY A 32 5.80 -3.24 -24.46
CA GLY A 32 5.38 -2.67 -25.74
C GLY A 32 3.99 -2.03 -25.74
N HIS A 33 3.34 -1.89 -24.58
CA HIS A 33 2.12 -1.10 -24.48
C HIS A 33 2.45 0.41 -24.52
N LYS A 34 1.58 1.22 -25.14
CA LYS A 34 1.64 2.67 -24.99
C LYS A 34 0.99 3.02 -23.68
N VAL A 35 1.72 3.65 -22.77
CA VAL A 35 1.23 3.94 -21.41
C VAL A 35 1.21 5.44 -21.15
N ALA A 36 0.08 5.92 -20.65
CA ALA A 36 -0.09 7.28 -20.17
C ALA A 36 -0.53 7.27 -18.69
N HIS A 37 -0.26 8.35 -17.98
CA HIS A 37 -0.61 8.52 -16.59
C HIS A 37 -1.12 9.93 -16.31
N ILE A 38 -2.25 10.02 -15.61
CA ILE A 38 -2.80 11.25 -15.08
C ILE A 38 -2.51 11.27 -13.57
N PRO A 39 -1.69 12.20 -13.05
CA PRO A 39 -1.39 12.28 -11.63
C PRO A 39 -2.51 12.96 -10.85
N MET A 40 -2.79 12.48 -9.65
CA MET A 40 -3.64 13.10 -8.66
C MET A 40 -2.87 14.11 -7.81
N GLY A 41 -3.57 14.95 -7.06
CA GLY A 41 -2.98 15.84 -6.05
C GLY A 41 -2.22 17.04 -6.61
N TYR A 42 -2.66 17.59 -7.75
CA TYR A 42 -2.08 18.79 -8.40
C TYR A 42 -0.59 18.66 -8.76
N ALA A 43 -0.15 17.44 -9.08
CA ALA A 43 1.27 17.09 -9.17
C ALA A 43 1.98 17.58 -10.43
N ASN A 44 1.26 17.75 -11.54
CA ASN A 44 1.82 18.24 -12.80
C ASN A 44 0.84 19.26 -13.44
N ARG A 45 1.33 20.45 -13.73
CA ARG A 45 0.55 21.51 -14.41
C ARG A 45 1.24 22.04 -15.67
N MET A 46 2.34 21.44 -16.10
CA MET A 46 3.26 21.97 -17.10
C MET A 46 3.14 21.32 -18.49
N GLY A 47 2.07 20.59 -18.77
CA GLY A 47 1.91 19.87 -20.03
C GLY A 47 2.38 18.39 -19.94
N ILE A 48 2.36 17.70 -21.08
CA ILE A 48 2.71 16.28 -21.13
C ILE A 48 4.24 16.11 -21.00
N ILE A 49 4.66 15.28 -20.05
CA ILE A 49 6.06 14.94 -19.78
C ILE A 49 6.27 13.47 -20.15
N THR A 50 7.39 13.13 -20.76
CA THR A 50 7.77 11.74 -20.99
C THR A 50 8.70 11.27 -19.88
N ALA A 51 8.26 10.25 -19.13
CA ALA A 51 9.02 9.61 -18.07
C ALA A 51 9.79 8.38 -18.59
N GLU A 52 10.42 7.62 -17.70
CA GLU A 52 11.12 6.39 -18.01
C GLU A 52 10.26 5.44 -18.87
N GLU A 53 10.90 4.69 -19.75
CA GLU A 53 10.28 3.71 -20.65
C GLU A 53 9.21 4.33 -21.59
N GLY A 54 9.22 5.65 -21.78
CA GLY A 54 8.29 6.33 -22.68
C GLY A 54 6.89 6.53 -22.12
N VAL A 55 6.69 6.39 -20.80
CA VAL A 55 5.41 6.67 -20.13
C VAL A 55 5.09 8.16 -20.24
N GLN A 56 3.94 8.50 -20.81
CA GLN A 56 3.48 9.88 -20.94
C GLN A 56 2.73 10.31 -19.67
N ILE A 57 3.21 11.35 -19.00
CA ILE A 57 2.55 11.92 -17.81
C ILE A 57 1.80 13.19 -18.24
N TYR A 58 0.49 13.15 -18.09
CA TYR A 58 -0.42 14.23 -18.42
C TYR A 58 -0.48 15.29 -17.28
N PRO A 59 -0.99 16.50 -17.55
CA PRO A 59 -1.29 17.45 -16.49
C PRO A 59 -2.33 16.89 -15.52
N SER A 60 -2.20 17.22 -14.24
CA SER A 60 -3.27 16.97 -13.26
C SER A 60 -4.41 17.96 -13.41
N GLY A 61 -5.63 17.53 -13.07
CA GLY A 61 -6.83 18.36 -13.07
C GLY A 61 -6.89 19.40 -11.95
N ALA A 62 -7.95 20.15 -11.93
CA ALA A 62 -8.32 21.07 -10.85
C ALA A 62 -8.98 20.32 -9.67
N ASN A 63 -9.54 19.15 -9.91
CA ASN A 63 -10.06 18.24 -8.89
C ASN A 63 -8.89 17.46 -8.24
N PRO A 64 -8.90 17.25 -6.91
CA PRO A 64 -7.82 16.50 -6.21
C PRO A 64 -7.55 15.11 -6.79
N PHE A 65 -8.55 14.47 -7.38
CA PHE A 65 -8.44 13.15 -8.01
C PHE A 65 -8.27 13.21 -9.53
N SER A 66 -8.13 14.41 -10.13
CA SER A 66 -7.97 14.63 -11.58
C SER A 66 -9.08 13.98 -12.43
N GLU A 67 -10.25 13.73 -11.85
CA GLU A 67 -11.41 13.14 -12.53
C GLU A 67 -11.96 14.08 -13.61
N ASP A 68 -11.81 15.39 -13.42
CA ASP A 68 -12.25 16.47 -14.30
C ASP A 68 -11.56 16.50 -15.67
N VAL A 69 -10.34 15.96 -15.77
CA VAL A 69 -9.57 15.86 -17.02
C VAL A 69 -9.50 14.45 -17.58
N ALA A 70 -9.84 13.44 -16.78
CA ALA A 70 -9.59 12.04 -17.11
C ALA A 70 -10.26 11.57 -18.40
N ILE A 71 -11.46 12.04 -18.71
CA ILE A 71 -12.21 11.63 -19.90
C ILE A 71 -11.63 12.28 -21.16
N GLU A 72 -11.33 13.57 -21.11
CA GLU A 72 -10.71 14.29 -22.22
C GLU A 72 -9.34 13.69 -22.54
N ASP A 73 -8.51 13.44 -21.53
CA ASP A 73 -7.19 12.84 -21.71
C ASP A 73 -7.27 11.40 -22.23
N TYR A 74 -8.27 10.62 -21.76
CA TYR A 74 -8.55 9.28 -22.28
C TYR A 74 -8.82 9.31 -23.78
N LEU A 75 -9.67 10.24 -24.23
CA LEU A 75 -10.01 10.41 -25.64
C LEU A 75 -8.81 10.93 -26.46
N ASN A 76 -8.10 11.92 -25.95
CA ASN A 76 -6.91 12.51 -26.62
C ASN A 76 -5.78 11.49 -26.75
N PHE A 77 -5.53 10.70 -25.72
CA PHE A 77 -4.55 9.60 -25.77
C PHE A 77 -5.05 8.43 -26.63
N LYS A 78 -6.36 8.39 -26.94
CA LYS A 78 -7.02 7.25 -27.59
C LYS A 78 -6.77 5.94 -26.81
N ALA A 79 -7.02 6.00 -25.50
CA ALA A 79 -6.80 4.87 -24.62
C ALA A 79 -7.78 3.74 -24.89
N ASP A 80 -7.33 2.49 -24.83
CA ASP A 80 -8.19 1.31 -24.87
C ASP A 80 -8.88 1.10 -23.52
N MET A 81 -8.20 1.46 -22.42
CA MET A 81 -8.71 1.34 -21.04
C MET A 81 -8.19 2.48 -20.17
N LEU A 82 -9.02 2.89 -19.19
CA LEU A 82 -8.62 3.75 -18.08
C LEU A 82 -8.57 2.94 -16.78
N ILE A 83 -7.38 2.80 -16.20
CA ILE A 83 -7.13 2.01 -15.00
C ILE A 83 -6.89 2.95 -13.83
N THR A 84 -7.64 2.82 -12.72
CA THR A 84 -7.40 3.62 -11.53
C THR A 84 -6.71 2.82 -10.43
N ILE A 85 -5.72 3.46 -9.77
CA ILE A 85 -5.04 2.91 -8.59
C ILE A 85 -5.39 3.82 -7.41
N LYS A 86 -6.60 3.67 -6.93
CA LYS A 86 -7.18 4.42 -5.81
C LYS A 86 -8.45 3.71 -5.35
N GLU A 87 -8.88 4.01 -4.14
CA GLU A 87 -10.17 3.52 -3.64
C GLU A 87 -11.32 3.99 -4.53
N PRO A 88 -12.20 3.09 -5.03
CA PRO A 88 -13.23 3.46 -5.99
C PRO A 88 -14.23 4.52 -5.49
N TRP A 89 -14.46 4.60 -4.18
CA TRP A 89 -15.43 5.54 -3.60
C TRP A 89 -15.06 7.02 -3.74
N VAL A 90 -13.78 7.35 -4.02
CA VAL A 90 -13.33 8.75 -4.20
C VAL A 90 -13.79 9.37 -5.52
N PHE A 91 -14.15 8.54 -6.50
CA PHE A 91 -14.61 9.01 -7.82
C PHE A 91 -16.13 9.16 -7.84
N ASN A 92 -16.62 10.18 -8.55
CA ASN A 92 -18.06 10.49 -8.63
C ASN A 92 -18.62 10.45 -10.04
N HIS A 93 -17.85 10.72 -11.07
CA HIS A 93 -18.35 10.91 -12.44
C HIS A 93 -17.81 9.88 -13.43
N ILE A 94 -16.60 9.38 -13.25
CA ILE A 94 -15.89 8.51 -14.19
C ILE A 94 -16.67 7.21 -14.47
N PHE A 95 -17.40 6.68 -13.48
CA PHE A 95 -18.18 5.44 -13.59
C PHE A 95 -19.34 5.51 -14.59
N TYR A 96 -19.84 6.71 -14.89
CA TYR A 96 -21.00 6.92 -15.75
C TYR A 96 -20.60 7.32 -17.17
N GLN A 97 -19.30 7.32 -17.49
CA GLN A 97 -18.81 7.71 -18.80
C GLN A 97 -18.69 6.49 -19.74
N PRO A 98 -18.91 6.68 -21.06
CA PRO A 98 -18.82 5.61 -22.05
C PRO A 98 -17.35 5.27 -22.38
N ILE A 99 -16.60 4.83 -21.39
CA ILE A 99 -15.19 4.43 -21.49
C ILE A 99 -14.97 3.04 -20.91
N ASN A 100 -13.89 2.39 -21.30
CA ASN A 100 -13.49 1.12 -20.72
C ASN A 100 -12.79 1.36 -19.37
N PHE A 101 -13.59 1.60 -18.33
CA PHE A 101 -13.10 1.87 -16.99
C PHE A 101 -12.72 0.59 -16.24
N VAL A 102 -11.52 0.57 -15.66
CA VAL A 102 -10.96 -0.58 -14.94
C VAL A 102 -10.43 -0.14 -13.57
N PRO A 103 -11.27 -0.11 -12.53
CA PRO A 103 -10.82 0.22 -11.18
C PRO A 103 -10.04 -0.93 -10.54
N MET A 104 -8.93 -0.58 -9.84
CA MET A 104 -8.34 -1.47 -8.85
C MET A 104 -9.10 -1.32 -7.53
N ALA A 105 -9.93 -2.30 -7.23
CA ALA A 105 -10.75 -2.33 -6.02
C ALA A 105 -9.90 -2.76 -4.81
N ILE A 106 -9.61 -1.80 -3.93
CA ILE A 106 -8.82 -1.98 -2.71
C ILE A 106 -9.79 -2.19 -1.55
N ILE A 107 -10.17 -3.46 -1.31
CA ILE A 107 -11.16 -3.83 -0.29
C ILE A 107 -10.43 -4.20 1.01
N ASP A 108 -10.62 -3.40 2.06
CA ASP A 108 -9.96 -3.52 3.37
C ASP A 108 -10.90 -3.88 4.52
N HIS A 109 -12.17 -4.23 4.20
CA HIS A 109 -13.22 -4.51 5.17
C HIS A 109 -14.24 -5.53 4.66
N SER A 110 -15.02 -6.12 5.57
CA SER A 110 -16.13 -7.04 5.28
C SER A 110 -17.37 -6.67 6.12
N PRO A 111 -18.57 -6.69 5.50
CA PRO A 111 -18.85 -6.82 4.07
C PRO A 111 -18.40 -5.59 3.28
N VAL A 112 -18.15 -5.75 1.97
CA VAL A 112 -17.88 -4.59 1.10
C VAL A 112 -19.08 -3.63 1.08
N SER A 113 -18.82 -2.32 1.17
CA SER A 113 -19.90 -1.33 1.25
C SER A 113 -20.69 -1.21 -0.06
N THR A 114 -21.98 -0.90 0.05
CA THR A 114 -22.85 -0.68 -1.12
C THR A 114 -22.42 0.53 -1.95
N GLU A 115 -21.78 1.52 -1.34
CA GLU A 115 -21.22 2.67 -2.03
C GLU A 115 -20.11 2.25 -3.01
N ILE A 116 -19.26 1.30 -2.63
CA ILE A 116 -18.22 0.75 -3.50
C ILE A 116 -18.85 -0.11 -4.60
N THR A 117 -19.75 -1.03 -4.23
CA THR A 117 -20.30 -1.98 -5.19
C THR A 117 -21.15 -1.32 -6.25
N SER A 118 -21.93 -0.28 -5.91
CA SER A 118 -22.74 0.48 -6.89
C SER A 118 -21.88 1.11 -8.00
N LYS A 119 -20.69 1.58 -7.67
CA LYS A 119 -19.74 2.15 -8.62
C LYS A 119 -19.06 1.07 -9.47
N LEU A 120 -18.69 -0.06 -8.86
CA LEU A 120 -18.01 -1.14 -9.58
C LEU A 120 -18.89 -1.86 -10.60
N ASN A 121 -20.20 -1.88 -10.43
CA ASN A 121 -21.15 -2.51 -11.36
C ASN A 121 -21.15 -1.91 -12.76
N THR A 122 -20.65 -0.69 -12.94
CA THR A 122 -20.57 -0.01 -14.24
C THR A 122 -19.19 -0.18 -14.91
N ALA A 123 -18.24 -0.79 -14.24
CA ALA A 123 -16.87 -0.96 -14.73
C ALA A 123 -16.79 -1.97 -15.88
N PHE A 124 -15.94 -1.71 -16.88
CA PHE A 124 -15.63 -2.67 -17.94
C PHE A 124 -15.02 -3.95 -17.37
N LYS A 125 -14.06 -3.83 -16.48
CA LYS A 125 -13.46 -4.89 -15.67
C LYS A 125 -13.13 -4.37 -14.29
N VAL A 126 -13.10 -5.26 -13.29
CA VAL A 126 -12.67 -4.92 -11.93
C VAL A 126 -11.42 -5.71 -11.58
N ILE A 127 -10.41 -5.05 -11.02
CA ILE A 127 -9.20 -5.69 -10.49
C ILE A 127 -9.30 -5.73 -8.97
N ALA A 128 -9.23 -6.92 -8.38
CA ALA A 128 -9.06 -7.12 -6.94
C ALA A 128 -7.58 -7.27 -6.61
N VAL A 129 -7.07 -6.49 -5.66
CA VAL A 129 -5.63 -6.51 -5.29
C VAL A 129 -5.29 -7.60 -4.26
N SER A 130 -6.30 -8.26 -3.70
CA SER A 130 -6.17 -9.34 -2.72
C SER A 130 -7.19 -10.44 -2.96
N ARG A 131 -6.91 -11.65 -2.49
CA ARG A 131 -7.88 -12.76 -2.55
C ARG A 131 -9.07 -12.49 -1.64
N PHE A 132 -8.82 -11.88 -0.48
CA PHE A 132 -9.88 -11.38 0.38
C PHE A 132 -10.81 -10.43 -0.38
N GLY A 133 -10.26 -9.39 -1.02
CA GLY A 133 -11.03 -8.43 -1.80
C GLY A 133 -11.80 -9.10 -2.95
N GLN A 134 -11.17 -10.06 -3.65
CA GLN A 134 -11.83 -10.84 -4.70
C GLN A 134 -13.02 -11.63 -4.15
N MET A 135 -12.88 -12.23 -2.96
CA MET A 135 -13.96 -12.98 -2.32
C MET A 135 -15.10 -12.07 -1.87
N GLU A 136 -14.81 -10.92 -1.28
CA GLU A 136 -15.83 -9.94 -0.87
C GLU A 136 -16.58 -9.35 -2.07
N LEU A 137 -15.89 -9.07 -3.18
CA LEU A 137 -16.52 -8.64 -4.43
C LEU A 137 -17.43 -9.74 -5.01
N LYS A 138 -16.97 -10.99 -5.00
CA LYS A 138 -17.80 -12.13 -5.44
C LYS A 138 -19.04 -12.32 -4.59
N ARG A 139 -18.97 -12.09 -3.26
CA ARG A 139 -20.14 -12.12 -2.37
C ARG A 139 -21.15 -11.02 -2.71
N ALA A 140 -20.67 -9.92 -3.26
CA ALA A 140 -21.47 -8.81 -3.76
C ALA A 140 -21.83 -8.95 -5.25
N GLU A 141 -21.68 -10.14 -5.84
CA GLU A 141 -21.98 -10.47 -7.24
C GLU A 141 -21.16 -9.67 -8.26
N ILE A 142 -19.97 -9.20 -7.88
CA ILE A 142 -19.04 -8.50 -8.76
C ILE A 142 -17.90 -9.43 -9.16
N ASP A 143 -17.82 -9.73 -10.46
CA ASP A 143 -16.67 -10.45 -11.01
C ASP A 143 -15.43 -9.58 -11.04
N SER A 144 -14.29 -10.15 -10.64
CA SER A 144 -13.02 -9.43 -10.59
C SER A 144 -11.82 -10.30 -10.94
N TYR A 145 -10.79 -9.66 -11.48
CA TYR A 145 -9.50 -10.27 -11.75
C TYR A 145 -8.56 -10.04 -10.58
N TYR A 146 -7.94 -11.09 -10.07
CA TYR A 146 -6.92 -10.95 -9.02
C TYR A 146 -5.59 -10.51 -9.63
N ILE A 147 -5.15 -9.31 -9.29
CA ILE A 147 -3.83 -8.77 -9.65
C ILE A 147 -3.24 -8.11 -8.39
N PRO A 148 -2.37 -8.82 -7.65
CA PRO A 148 -1.78 -8.27 -6.43
C PRO A 148 -0.74 -7.19 -6.76
N HIS A 149 -0.44 -6.36 -5.76
CA HIS A 149 0.71 -5.47 -5.84
C HIS A 149 2.01 -6.26 -5.70
N GLY A 150 3.10 -5.69 -6.18
CA GLY A 150 4.42 -6.28 -6.08
C GLY A 150 5.36 -5.49 -5.18
N VAL A 151 6.57 -6.01 -5.04
CA VAL A 151 7.73 -5.37 -4.41
C VAL A 151 8.95 -5.54 -5.32
N ASN A 152 9.82 -4.54 -5.38
CA ASN A 152 11.08 -4.67 -6.11
C ASN A 152 12.12 -5.43 -5.28
N THR A 153 12.16 -6.74 -5.46
CA THR A 153 13.03 -7.61 -4.65
C THR A 153 14.52 -7.47 -4.97
N SER A 154 14.88 -6.72 -5.98
CA SER A 154 16.30 -6.41 -6.28
C SER A 154 16.87 -5.36 -5.31
N ILE A 155 16.01 -4.44 -4.83
CA ILE A 155 16.39 -3.42 -3.86
C ILE A 155 15.94 -3.78 -2.43
N TYR A 156 14.69 -4.22 -2.25
CA TYR A 156 14.23 -4.74 -0.96
C TYR A 156 14.81 -6.13 -0.72
N LYS A 157 15.90 -6.19 0.00
CA LYS A 157 16.61 -7.44 0.36
C LYS A 157 17.28 -7.31 1.71
N PRO A 158 17.63 -8.45 2.36
CA PRO A 158 18.37 -8.43 3.61
C PRO A 158 19.78 -7.86 3.44
N TYR A 159 20.21 -7.05 4.41
CA TYR A 159 21.57 -6.54 4.58
C TYR A 159 22.03 -6.77 6.03
N PRO A 160 22.19 -8.04 6.47
CA PRO A 160 22.48 -8.35 7.87
C PRO A 160 23.80 -7.74 8.34
N GLU A 161 24.81 -7.67 7.46
CA GLU A 161 26.12 -7.07 7.72
C GLU A 161 26.09 -5.55 7.89
N LYS A 162 25.01 -4.90 7.46
CA LYS A 162 24.80 -3.45 7.55
C LYS A 162 23.84 -3.04 8.68
N LYS A 163 23.27 -4.01 9.39
CA LYS A 163 22.20 -3.75 10.36
C LYS A 163 22.60 -2.77 11.45
N GLU A 164 23.80 -2.91 12.02
CA GLU A 164 24.33 -1.99 13.03
C GLU A 164 24.52 -0.57 12.47
N GLU A 165 25.10 -0.47 11.25
CA GLU A 165 25.27 0.81 10.55
C GLU A 165 23.92 1.50 10.34
N TYR A 166 22.93 0.77 9.85
CA TYR A 166 21.60 1.32 9.59
C TYR A 166 20.88 1.72 10.88
N ARG A 167 21.01 0.94 11.97
CA ARG A 167 20.47 1.30 13.29
C ARG A 167 21.03 2.65 13.80
N LYS A 168 22.31 2.89 13.61
CA LYS A 168 22.95 4.18 13.99
C LYS A 168 22.35 5.38 13.25
N LEU A 169 21.91 5.21 11.98
CA LEU A 169 21.23 6.28 11.24
C LEU A 169 19.91 6.73 11.89
N TRP A 170 19.27 5.84 12.62
CA TRP A 170 17.99 6.06 13.30
C TRP A 170 18.13 6.22 14.81
N TYR A 171 19.37 6.38 15.32
CA TYR A 171 19.64 6.50 16.76
C TYR A 171 19.13 5.31 17.58
N LEU A 172 19.10 4.13 16.98
CA LEU A 172 18.70 2.88 17.62
C LEU A 172 19.90 2.23 18.32
N ASP A 173 19.62 1.59 19.47
CA ASP A 173 20.57 0.71 20.13
C ASP A 173 20.82 -0.51 19.22
N PRO A 174 22.11 -0.80 18.88
CA PRO A 174 22.47 -1.90 18.00
C PRO A 174 22.09 -3.29 18.56
N ASP A 175 22.05 -3.43 19.88
CA ASP A 175 21.83 -4.72 20.56
C ASP A 175 20.38 -4.94 20.98
N ALA A 176 19.53 -3.92 20.91
CA ALA A 176 18.13 -4.02 21.33
C ALA A 176 17.27 -4.81 20.32
N TYR A 177 16.30 -5.57 20.83
CA TYR A 177 15.21 -6.13 20.03
C TYR A 177 14.36 -5.00 19.46
N THR A 178 14.45 -4.78 18.13
CA THR A 178 13.85 -3.65 17.46
C THR A 178 12.54 -4.02 16.80
N ILE A 179 11.45 -3.48 17.31
CA ILE A 179 10.10 -3.61 16.75
C ILE A 179 9.83 -2.40 15.86
N GLY A 180 9.44 -2.61 14.59
CA GLY A 180 9.09 -1.54 13.66
C GLY A 180 7.57 -1.40 13.48
N ILE A 181 7.10 -0.18 13.30
CA ILE A 181 5.77 0.14 12.78
C ILE A 181 5.97 1.04 11.57
N VAL A 182 5.42 0.64 10.42
CA VAL A 182 5.46 1.41 9.17
C VAL A 182 4.03 1.62 8.69
N ALA A 183 3.49 2.80 8.94
CA ALA A 183 2.14 3.17 8.54
C ALA A 183 1.97 4.69 8.54
N MET A 184 1.12 5.23 7.69
CA MET A 184 0.63 6.59 7.87
C MET A 184 -0.22 6.66 9.14
N ASN A 185 -0.13 7.77 9.89
CA ASN A 185 -1.00 7.99 11.04
C ASN A 185 -2.43 8.23 10.56
N ARG A 186 -3.21 7.18 10.55
CA ARG A 186 -4.63 7.15 10.21
C ARG A 186 -5.38 6.38 11.28
N SER A 187 -6.63 6.76 11.57
CA SER A 187 -7.44 6.13 12.62
C SER A 187 -7.51 4.60 12.46
N ARG A 188 -7.73 4.12 11.22
CA ARG A 188 -7.80 2.67 10.93
C ARG A 188 -6.49 1.91 11.12
N LYS A 189 -5.35 2.61 11.19
CA LYS A 189 -4.05 1.96 11.44
C LYS A 189 -3.84 1.58 12.90
N LEU A 190 -4.65 2.11 13.81
CA LEU A 190 -4.69 1.71 15.22
C LEU A 190 -3.31 1.70 15.91
N ILE A 191 -2.44 2.68 15.59
CA ILE A 191 -1.05 2.75 16.10
C ILE A 191 -1.03 2.79 17.64
N SER A 192 -1.94 3.55 18.25
CA SER A 192 -2.10 3.57 19.72
C SER A 192 -2.30 2.16 20.30
N ARG A 193 -3.06 1.30 19.60
CA ARG A 193 -3.27 -0.08 20.04
C ARG A 193 -1.99 -0.93 19.93
N MET A 194 -1.18 -0.71 18.90
CA MET A 194 0.13 -1.37 18.77
C MET A 194 1.13 -0.89 19.82
N LEU A 195 1.08 0.40 20.22
CA LEU A 195 1.86 0.92 21.35
C LEU A 195 1.49 0.21 22.68
N ARG A 196 0.21 -0.04 22.93
CA ARG A 196 -0.26 -0.82 24.08
C ARG A 196 0.21 -2.27 24.03
N GLY A 197 0.20 -2.89 22.83
CA GLY A 197 0.75 -4.23 22.63
C GLY A 197 2.25 -4.29 22.95
N TYR A 198 3.01 -3.29 22.53
CA TYR A 198 4.43 -3.17 22.88
C TYR A 198 4.64 -2.92 24.39
N LYS A 199 3.86 -2.04 25.02
CA LYS A 199 3.90 -1.86 26.47
C LYS A 199 3.66 -3.18 27.22
N ARG A 200 2.65 -3.94 26.80
CA ARG A 200 2.32 -5.24 27.36
C ARG A 200 3.45 -6.27 27.17
N PHE A 201 4.08 -6.27 26.00
CA PHE A 201 5.28 -7.10 25.73
C PHE A 201 6.40 -6.78 26.73
N ARG A 202 6.68 -5.51 26.99
CA ARG A 202 7.72 -5.09 27.94
C ARG A 202 7.41 -5.51 29.38
N GLU A 203 6.14 -5.45 29.79
CA GLU A 203 5.69 -5.93 31.10
C GLU A 203 5.89 -7.44 31.25
N MET A 204 5.60 -8.20 30.21
CA MET A 204 5.80 -9.66 30.20
C MET A 204 7.27 -10.05 30.14
N ASN A 205 8.15 -9.19 29.61
CA ASN A 205 9.56 -9.47 29.36
C ASN A 205 10.47 -8.35 29.92
N PRO A 206 10.49 -8.10 31.22
CA PRO A 206 11.17 -6.92 31.80
C PRO A 206 12.69 -6.92 31.61
N ASN A 207 13.28 -8.08 31.37
CA ASN A 207 14.73 -8.24 31.16
C ASN A 207 15.14 -8.15 29.69
N VAL A 208 14.20 -8.01 28.75
CA VAL A 208 14.51 -7.87 27.32
C VAL A 208 14.82 -6.42 27.01
N ASN A 209 16.05 -6.15 26.56
CA ASN A 209 16.40 -4.86 25.99
C ASN A 209 15.64 -4.69 24.66
N SER A 210 14.65 -3.81 24.62
CA SER A 210 13.80 -3.62 23.44
C SER A 210 13.51 -2.15 23.16
N GLN A 211 13.36 -1.85 21.88
CA GLN A 211 13.00 -0.52 21.38
C GLN A 211 12.00 -0.63 20.23
N MET A 212 11.29 0.46 19.97
CA MET A 212 10.33 0.53 18.86
C MET A 212 10.66 1.69 17.94
N LEU A 213 10.75 1.40 16.64
CA LEU A 213 10.92 2.39 15.58
C LEU A 213 9.58 2.67 14.91
N LEU A 214 9.09 3.89 15.03
CA LEU A 214 7.86 4.33 14.36
C LEU A 214 8.19 5.09 13.08
N TRP A 215 7.84 4.54 11.93
CA TRP A 215 7.77 5.30 10.68
C TRP A 215 6.33 5.78 10.49
N THR A 216 6.03 6.87 11.17
CA THR A 216 4.71 7.54 11.15
C THR A 216 4.83 8.98 11.61
N ASP A 217 3.86 9.82 11.28
CA ASP A 217 3.73 11.14 11.88
C ASP A 217 3.13 11.01 13.29
N ILE A 218 3.87 11.43 14.31
CA ILE A 218 3.43 11.35 15.72
C ILE A 218 2.26 12.30 15.97
N ILE A 219 2.28 13.48 15.35
CA ILE A 219 1.18 14.44 15.38
C ILE A 219 0.67 14.53 13.95
N PRO A 220 -0.60 14.19 13.68
CA PRO A 220 -1.14 14.24 12.35
C PRO A 220 -0.86 15.58 11.69
N MET A 221 -0.46 15.56 10.44
CA MET A 221 -0.42 16.79 9.65
C MET A 221 -1.86 17.29 9.51
N ASP A 222 -2.05 18.60 9.70
CA ASP A 222 -3.32 19.25 9.38
C ASP A 222 -3.56 19.03 7.88
N MET A 223 -4.38 18.04 7.57
CA MET A 223 -4.91 17.88 6.23
C MET A 223 -5.92 18.99 6.03
N PRO A 224 -5.87 19.74 4.92
CA PRO A 224 -6.95 20.67 4.62
C PRO A 224 -8.26 19.88 4.70
N GLU A 225 -9.20 20.36 5.46
CA GLU A 225 -10.57 19.88 5.44
C GLU A 225 -11.09 20.12 4.01
N ASP A 226 -10.99 19.11 3.15
CA ASP A 226 -11.68 19.14 1.88
C ASP A 226 -13.11 18.67 2.14
N PRO A 227 -14.10 19.58 2.07
CA PRO A 227 -15.50 19.22 2.28
C PRO A 227 -16.00 18.17 1.28
N GLN A 228 -15.30 17.98 0.15
CA GLN A 228 -15.63 16.99 -0.87
C GLN A 228 -15.08 15.59 -0.54
N MET A 229 -14.11 15.49 0.36
CA MET A 229 -13.50 14.20 0.73
C MET A 229 -14.25 13.45 1.84
N GLY A 230 -15.35 14.00 2.36
CA GLY A 230 -15.97 13.47 3.57
C GLY A 230 -15.03 13.60 4.79
N VAL A 231 -15.36 12.95 5.90
CA VAL A 231 -14.46 12.92 7.06
C VAL A 231 -13.22 12.13 6.65
N ALA A 232 -12.12 12.83 6.37
CA ALA A 232 -10.84 12.20 6.12
C ALA A 232 -10.51 11.27 7.29
N ASP A 233 -9.93 10.10 7.02
CA ASP A 233 -9.37 9.23 8.04
C ASP A 233 -8.16 9.95 8.69
N VAL A 234 -8.46 10.88 9.58
CA VAL A 234 -7.48 11.69 10.30
C VAL A 234 -6.85 10.83 11.38
N GLY A 235 -5.54 10.88 11.49
CA GLY A 235 -4.80 10.20 12.53
C GLY A 235 -5.01 10.83 13.90
N VAL A 236 -4.32 10.31 14.90
CA VAL A 236 -4.38 10.78 16.29
C VAL A 236 -3.01 11.31 16.73
N ASN A 237 -3.02 12.29 17.65
CA ASN A 237 -1.79 12.68 18.33
C ASN A 237 -1.30 11.53 19.23
N LEU A 238 -0.21 10.89 18.86
CA LEU A 238 0.33 9.72 19.57
C LEU A 238 1.18 10.09 20.79
N LEU A 239 1.65 11.34 20.89
CA LEU A 239 2.55 11.75 21.97
C LEU A 239 1.94 11.57 23.36
N PRO A 240 0.68 11.98 23.65
CA PRO A 240 0.06 11.73 24.95
C PRO A 240 0.02 10.24 25.29
N GLU A 241 -0.30 9.38 24.34
CA GLU A 241 -0.36 7.92 24.57
C GLU A 241 1.04 7.36 24.89
N ILE A 242 2.08 7.76 24.15
CA ILE A 242 3.48 7.34 24.40
C ILE A 242 3.90 7.73 25.84
N LEU A 243 3.59 8.95 26.26
CA LEU A 243 3.92 9.45 27.61
C LEU A 243 3.15 8.72 28.69
N GLN A 244 1.83 8.54 28.53
CA GLN A 244 0.98 7.84 29.51
C GLN A 244 1.37 6.37 29.69
N LEU A 245 1.84 5.72 28.61
CA LEU A 245 2.34 4.35 28.65
C LEU A 245 3.78 4.24 29.22
N GLY A 246 4.46 5.36 29.46
CA GLY A 246 5.86 5.38 29.91
C GLY A 246 6.81 4.83 28.87
N LEU A 247 6.56 5.10 27.58
CA LEU A 247 7.34 4.58 26.45
C LEU A 247 8.29 5.61 25.83
N ASN A 248 8.39 6.81 26.38
CA ASN A 248 9.18 7.94 25.83
C ASN A 248 10.65 7.62 25.61
N GLU A 249 11.27 6.73 26.41
CA GLU A 249 12.67 6.30 26.26
C GLU A 249 12.83 5.05 25.38
N HIS A 250 11.74 4.46 24.91
CA HIS A 250 11.73 3.18 24.20
C HIS A 250 11.14 3.26 22.80
N VAL A 251 10.56 4.41 22.45
CA VAL A 251 9.94 4.65 21.14
C VAL A 251 10.72 5.75 20.43
N ILE A 252 11.23 5.43 19.27
CA ILE A 252 12.00 6.33 18.41
C ILE A 252 11.17 6.64 17.17
N TRP A 253 11.11 7.90 16.79
CA TRP A 253 10.44 8.35 15.57
C TRP A 253 11.28 9.39 14.83
N PRO A 254 11.17 9.46 13.49
CA PRO A 254 11.94 10.42 12.70
C PRO A 254 11.42 11.84 12.87
N HIS A 255 12.27 12.79 12.49
CA HIS A 255 11.85 14.18 12.40
C HIS A 255 10.67 14.34 11.41
N ARG A 256 9.75 15.24 11.73
CA ARG A 256 8.53 15.50 10.96
C ARG A 256 8.78 15.77 9.47
N ASP A 257 9.87 16.47 9.15
CA ASP A 257 10.21 16.80 7.76
C ASP A 257 10.52 15.54 6.92
N LEU A 258 11.14 14.51 7.51
CA LEU A 258 11.37 13.25 6.81
C LEU A 258 10.05 12.54 6.49
N ILE A 259 9.08 12.59 7.40
CA ILE A 259 7.74 12.03 7.16
C ILE A 259 7.01 12.80 6.06
N ARG A 260 7.05 14.15 6.08
CA ARG A 260 6.38 15.00 5.08
C ARG A 260 6.88 14.77 3.67
N HIS A 261 8.19 14.64 3.50
CA HIS A 261 8.80 14.40 2.19
C HIS A 261 8.74 12.93 1.78
N GLY A 262 8.55 12.02 2.75
CA GLY A 262 8.66 10.57 2.57
C GLY A 262 10.10 10.14 2.29
N LEU A 263 10.32 8.84 2.22
CA LEU A 263 11.61 8.26 1.86
C LEU A 263 11.55 7.64 0.46
N PRO A 264 12.63 7.74 -0.33
CA PRO A 264 12.77 6.92 -1.52
C PRO A 264 12.80 5.43 -1.11
N GLU A 265 12.51 4.55 -2.04
CA GLU A 265 12.63 3.11 -1.79
C GLU A 265 14.09 2.74 -1.52
N TRP A 266 14.99 3.24 -2.35
CA TRP A 266 16.45 3.06 -2.22
C TRP A 266 17.20 4.33 -2.64
N SER A 267 18.14 4.76 -1.82
CA SER A 267 18.99 5.95 -2.04
C SER A 267 20.43 5.60 -2.45
N GLY A 268 20.69 4.32 -2.75
CA GLY A 268 22.04 3.82 -2.98
C GLY A 268 22.81 3.57 -1.66
N GLU A 269 24.00 2.96 -1.78
CA GLU A 269 24.82 2.67 -0.58
C GLU A 269 25.26 3.95 0.14
N GLY A 270 25.58 5.02 -0.59
CA GLY A 270 25.98 6.31 -0.03
C GLY A 270 24.84 7.21 0.45
N GLY A 271 23.59 6.87 0.14
CA GLY A 271 22.44 7.63 0.60
C GLY A 271 22.16 7.40 2.09
N LYS A 272 21.65 8.44 2.78
CA LYS A 272 21.50 8.38 4.23
C LYS A 272 20.24 7.64 4.67
N TRP A 273 19.09 7.96 4.08
CA TRP A 273 17.80 7.44 4.50
C TRP A 273 16.98 6.93 3.31
N ASP A 274 16.45 5.73 3.44
CA ASP A 274 15.51 5.10 2.51
C ASP A 274 14.70 4.00 3.20
N MET A 275 13.66 3.49 2.52
CA MET A 275 12.79 2.48 3.08
C MET A 275 13.48 1.13 3.28
N VAL A 276 14.44 0.77 2.41
CA VAL A 276 15.19 -0.48 2.54
C VAL A 276 16.04 -0.49 3.81
N LYS A 277 16.77 0.62 4.08
CA LYS A 277 17.54 0.77 5.32
C LYS A 277 16.65 0.80 6.55
N LEU A 278 15.48 1.47 6.45
CA LEU A 278 14.49 1.49 7.53
C LEU A 278 14.04 0.06 7.91
N TYR A 279 13.64 -0.77 6.93
CA TYR A 279 13.24 -2.14 7.23
C TYR A 279 14.40 -2.97 7.77
N ASN A 280 15.60 -2.83 7.22
CA ASN A 280 16.77 -3.59 7.67
C ASN A 280 17.24 -3.23 9.11
N CYS A 281 16.70 -2.16 9.73
CA CYS A 281 16.92 -1.87 11.16
C CYS A 281 16.11 -2.78 12.09
N MET A 282 15.01 -3.34 11.61
CA MET A 282 14.01 -4.04 12.41
C MET A 282 14.34 -5.52 12.60
N ASP A 283 13.90 -6.10 13.71
CA ASP A 283 13.84 -7.55 13.92
C ASP A 283 12.45 -8.09 13.58
N VAL A 284 11.41 -7.30 13.85
CA VAL A 284 10.00 -7.64 13.60
C VAL A 284 9.24 -6.41 13.16
N LEU A 285 8.30 -6.57 12.22
CA LEU A 285 7.33 -5.55 11.86
C LEU A 285 6.01 -5.83 12.58
N LEU A 286 5.57 -4.93 13.45
CA LEU A 286 4.25 -4.96 14.06
C LEU A 286 3.28 -4.15 13.21
N HIS A 287 2.38 -4.82 12.49
CA HIS A 287 1.43 -4.21 11.56
C HIS A 287 -0.01 -4.65 11.86
N CYS A 288 -0.42 -4.53 13.12
CA CYS A 288 -1.75 -4.91 13.60
C CYS A 288 -2.77 -3.80 13.36
N THR A 289 -3.02 -3.48 12.09
CA THR A 289 -4.01 -2.49 11.66
C THR A 289 -5.43 -3.03 11.74
N GLY A 290 -6.41 -2.14 11.67
CA GLY A 290 -7.83 -2.51 11.68
C GLY A 290 -8.32 -3.15 10.38
N GLY A 291 -7.61 -3.00 9.28
CA GLY A 291 -7.93 -3.59 7.98
C GLY A 291 -7.01 -3.07 6.88
N GLU A 292 -6.68 -3.93 5.94
CA GLU A 292 -5.84 -3.65 4.78
C GLU A 292 -6.43 -4.29 3.52
N GLY A 293 -6.42 -3.53 2.42
CA GLY A 293 -6.78 -4.08 1.11
C GLY A 293 -5.61 -4.81 0.43
N PHE A 294 -4.38 -4.32 0.70
CA PHE A 294 -3.10 -4.94 0.40
C PHE A 294 -2.02 -4.26 1.23
N ALA A 295 -1.47 -4.89 2.19
CA ALA A 295 -0.49 -4.29 3.09
C ALA A 295 0.94 -4.35 2.50
N LEU A 296 1.33 -3.39 1.65
CA LEU A 296 2.69 -3.30 1.09
C LEU A 296 3.79 -3.42 2.15
N PRO A 297 3.68 -2.77 3.35
CA PRO A 297 4.68 -2.91 4.39
C PRO A 297 4.97 -4.34 4.82
N LEU A 298 3.97 -5.24 4.78
CA LEU A 298 4.16 -6.66 5.11
C LEU A 298 5.07 -7.36 4.09
N ILE A 299 4.89 -7.06 2.80
CA ILE A 299 5.71 -7.67 1.74
C ILE A 299 7.09 -7.02 1.65
N GLU A 300 7.18 -5.68 1.80
CA GLU A 300 8.46 -4.95 1.82
C GLU A 300 9.36 -5.42 2.99
N ALA A 301 8.77 -5.55 4.19
CA ALA A 301 9.47 -6.07 5.37
C ALA A 301 10.00 -7.49 5.15
N GLN A 302 9.13 -8.40 4.68
CA GLN A 302 9.51 -9.78 4.40
C GLN A 302 10.55 -9.87 3.28
N ALA A 303 10.50 -8.99 2.29
CA ALA A 303 11.53 -8.90 1.27
C ALA A 303 12.90 -8.53 1.86
N CYS A 304 12.93 -7.72 2.93
CA CYS A 304 14.13 -7.42 3.71
C CYS A 304 14.47 -8.49 4.78
N GLY A 305 13.72 -9.59 4.85
CA GLY A 305 13.93 -10.65 5.86
C GLY A 305 13.36 -10.30 7.23
N VAL A 306 12.52 -9.27 7.35
CA VAL A 306 11.87 -8.88 8.61
C VAL A 306 10.58 -9.67 8.79
N VAL A 307 10.40 -10.28 9.96
CA VAL A 307 9.25 -11.12 10.28
C VAL A 307 8.04 -10.26 10.67
N PRO A 308 6.87 -10.41 10.02
CA PRO A 308 5.71 -9.60 10.36
C PRO A 308 4.82 -10.22 11.44
N ILE A 309 4.13 -9.33 12.18
CA ILE A 309 2.95 -9.65 13.01
C ILE A 309 1.80 -8.80 12.50
N THR A 310 0.65 -9.39 12.22
CA THR A 310 -0.51 -8.66 11.71
C THR A 310 -1.82 -9.13 12.32
N THR A 311 -2.90 -8.35 12.16
CA THR A 311 -4.26 -8.73 12.59
C THR A 311 -4.84 -9.81 11.69
N ASP A 312 -5.59 -10.76 12.24
CA ASP A 312 -6.36 -11.76 11.49
C ASP A 312 -7.64 -11.17 10.90
N TYR A 313 -7.47 -10.16 10.02
CA TYR A 313 -8.59 -9.48 9.40
C TYR A 313 -8.24 -8.93 8.01
N ALA A 314 -9.22 -8.94 7.14
CA ALA A 314 -9.14 -8.46 5.77
C ALA A 314 -7.99 -9.14 4.98
N ALA A 315 -7.26 -8.40 4.15
CA ALA A 315 -6.24 -8.99 3.28
C ALA A 315 -4.88 -9.23 3.97
N ALA A 316 -4.64 -8.69 5.17
CA ALA A 316 -3.33 -8.75 5.80
C ALA A 316 -2.81 -10.18 6.08
N PRO A 317 -3.64 -11.15 6.52
CA PRO A 317 -3.19 -12.54 6.79
C PRO A 317 -2.62 -13.24 5.56
N GLU A 318 -3.17 -13.00 4.38
CA GLU A 318 -2.70 -13.67 3.15
C GLU A 318 -1.30 -13.22 2.70
N GLN A 319 -0.81 -12.11 3.25
CA GLN A 319 0.49 -11.54 2.94
C GLN A 319 1.56 -11.87 3.98
N VAL A 320 1.28 -12.82 4.87
CA VAL A 320 2.23 -13.29 5.89
C VAL A 320 2.73 -14.69 5.52
N GLY A 321 3.97 -14.77 5.05
CA GLY A 321 4.61 -16.04 4.68
C GLY A 321 5.35 -16.71 5.83
N ALA A 322 5.95 -15.91 6.70
CA ALA A 322 6.65 -16.39 7.88
C ALA A 322 6.56 -15.32 8.97
N GLY A 323 5.51 -15.38 9.74
CA GLY A 323 5.20 -14.44 10.79
C GLY A 323 4.06 -14.96 11.64
N LEU A 324 3.41 -14.08 12.35
CA LEU A 324 2.27 -14.42 13.20
C LEU A 324 1.06 -13.57 12.87
N VAL A 325 -0.09 -14.21 12.92
CA VAL A 325 -1.39 -13.56 12.76
C VAL A 325 -2.04 -13.50 14.14
N VAL A 326 -2.50 -12.32 14.55
CA VAL A 326 -3.06 -12.05 15.87
C VAL A 326 -4.58 -11.95 15.76
N PRO A 327 -5.35 -12.67 16.56
CA PRO A 327 -6.80 -12.55 16.58
C PRO A 327 -7.22 -11.14 16.99
N TYR A 328 -8.39 -10.73 16.58
CA TYR A 328 -9.03 -9.51 17.08
C TYR A 328 -10.08 -9.84 18.13
N SER A 329 -10.24 -8.96 19.11
CA SER A 329 -11.19 -9.13 20.21
C SER A 329 -12.56 -8.48 19.93
N ASP A 330 -12.57 -7.47 19.09
CA ASP A 330 -13.75 -6.67 18.75
C ASP A 330 -13.49 -5.90 17.44
N TYR A 331 -14.45 -5.11 17.00
CA TYR A 331 -14.30 -4.20 15.87
C TYR A 331 -14.84 -2.80 16.22
N VAL A 332 -14.38 -1.81 15.47
CA VAL A 332 -14.89 -0.44 15.50
C VAL A 332 -15.41 -0.07 14.12
N ILE A 333 -16.47 0.71 14.08
CA ILE A 333 -16.97 1.30 12.84
C ILE A 333 -16.38 2.70 12.73
N LEU A 334 -15.64 2.94 11.66
CA LEU A 334 -15.02 4.22 11.35
C LEU A 334 -15.42 4.66 9.94
N ASN A 335 -15.30 5.95 9.68
CA ASN A 335 -15.53 6.61 8.40
C ASN A 335 -16.99 6.63 7.91
N THR A 336 -17.23 7.43 6.89
CA THR A 336 -18.55 7.65 6.29
C THR A 336 -19.20 6.39 5.71
N PRO A 337 -18.46 5.48 5.03
CA PRO A 337 -19.06 4.24 4.56
C PRO A 337 -19.48 3.25 5.66
N GLY A 338 -19.23 3.57 6.94
CA GLY A 338 -19.58 2.68 8.05
C GLY A 338 -18.80 1.37 8.04
N THR A 339 -17.53 1.42 7.66
CA THR A 339 -16.69 0.22 7.53
C THR A 339 -16.22 -0.32 8.88
N ARG A 340 -16.17 -1.64 9.00
CA ARG A 340 -15.72 -2.33 10.20
C ARG A 340 -14.20 -2.50 10.16
N TYR A 341 -13.54 -2.10 11.25
CA TYR A 341 -12.10 -2.29 11.46
C TYR A 341 -11.86 -3.12 12.71
N ALA A 342 -11.09 -4.20 12.56
CA ALA A 342 -10.82 -5.14 13.63
C ALA A 342 -9.88 -4.56 14.69
N LEU A 343 -10.17 -4.80 15.95
CA LEU A 343 -9.35 -4.42 17.11
C LEU A 343 -8.48 -5.61 17.52
N ALA A 344 -7.25 -5.70 17.00
CA ALA A 344 -6.30 -6.76 17.35
C ALA A 344 -6.14 -6.90 18.86
N ASP A 345 -6.10 -8.13 19.38
CA ASP A 345 -5.96 -8.41 20.80
C ASP A 345 -4.57 -7.99 21.31
N ILE A 346 -4.56 -7.14 22.35
CA ILE A 346 -3.33 -6.56 22.91
C ILE A 346 -2.43 -7.60 23.55
N ASP A 347 -3.00 -8.52 24.36
CA ASP A 347 -2.23 -9.59 25.00
C ASP A 347 -1.66 -10.56 23.96
N LYS A 348 -2.43 -10.89 22.92
CA LYS A 348 -1.96 -11.72 21.80
C LYS A 348 -0.89 -11.05 20.95
N MET A 349 -0.92 -9.73 20.80
CA MET A 349 0.20 -8.98 20.19
C MET A 349 1.47 -9.14 21.03
N ALA A 350 1.37 -8.98 22.35
CA ALA A 350 2.51 -9.13 23.25
C ALA A 350 3.06 -10.57 23.27
N GLU A 351 2.19 -11.58 23.29
CA GLU A 351 2.57 -12.99 23.16
C GLU A 351 3.28 -13.27 21.83
N ALA A 352 2.79 -12.70 20.73
CA ALA A 352 3.39 -12.84 19.41
C ALA A 352 4.78 -12.22 19.35
N LEU A 353 4.98 -11.02 19.89
CA LEU A 353 6.29 -10.38 20.01
C LEU A 353 7.26 -11.24 20.83
N THR A 354 6.81 -11.77 21.99
CA THR A 354 7.58 -12.68 22.85
C THR A 354 7.97 -13.95 22.10
N LYS A 355 7.04 -14.54 21.35
CA LYS A 355 7.30 -15.76 20.59
C LYS A 355 8.35 -15.54 19.51
N ILE A 356 8.28 -14.44 18.74
CA ILE A 356 9.27 -14.13 17.70
C ILE A 356 10.63 -13.80 18.32
N HIS A 357 10.67 -13.14 19.49
CA HIS A 357 11.93 -12.89 20.19
C HIS A 357 12.66 -14.19 20.57
N ASN A 358 11.92 -15.23 20.98
CA ASN A 358 12.44 -16.47 21.52
C ASN A 358 12.71 -17.59 20.49
N VAL A 359 12.45 -17.33 19.19
CA VAL A 359 12.70 -18.34 18.13
C VAL A 359 13.92 -17.98 17.28
N ASP A 360 14.35 -18.95 16.47
CA ASP A 360 15.38 -18.72 15.45
C ASP A 360 14.88 -17.74 14.38
N ARG A 361 15.19 -16.46 14.60
CA ARG A 361 14.79 -15.36 13.70
C ARG A 361 15.42 -15.46 12.32
N GLU A 362 16.64 -15.97 12.19
CA GLU A 362 17.28 -16.14 10.89
C GLU A 362 16.54 -17.14 10.01
N LYS A 363 16.09 -18.25 10.60
CA LYS A 363 15.27 -19.23 9.89
C LYS A 363 13.94 -18.63 9.44
N LEU A 364 13.29 -17.82 10.29
CA LEU A 364 12.07 -17.12 9.93
C LEU A 364 12.33 -16.05 8.85
N ALA A 365 13.41 -15.29 8.94
CA ALA A 365 13.80 -14.29 7.95
C ALA A 365 14.00 -14.89 6.56
N ARG A 366 14.66 -16.04 6.46
CA ARG A 366 14.82 -16.77 5.19
C ARG A 366 13.47 -17.20 4.60
N LYS A 367 12.53 -17.67 5.43
CA LYS A 367 11.17 -18.03 4.99
C LYS A 367 10.37 -16.81 4.56
N ALA A 368 10.44 -15.70 5.31
CA ALA A 368 9.82 -14.43 4.98
C ALA A 368 10.29 -13.92 3.62
N ARG A 369 11.62 -13.91 3.40
CA ARG A 369 12.21 -13.54 2.12
C ARG A 369 11.73 -14.43 0.98
N ALA A 370 11.74 -15.75 1.16
CA ALA A 370 11.29 -16.70 0.15
C ALA A 370 9.81 -16.49 -0.25
N PHE A 371 8.97 -16.11 0.72
CA PHE A 371 7.59 -15.76 0.45
C PHE A 371 7.47 -14.47 -0.35
N ALA A 372 8.18 -13.40 0.05
CA ALA A 372 8.13 -12.09 -0.61
C ALA A 372 8.62 -12.14 -2.06
N LEU A 373 9.54 -13.05 -2.41
CA LEU A 373 10.00 -13.25 -3.79
C LEU A 373 8.88 -13.61 -4.76
N ARG A 374 7.78 -14.19 -4.30
CA ARG A 374 6.59 -14.48 -5.12
C ARG A 374 5.90 -13.20 -5.59
N TYR A 375 6.06 -12.12 -4.82
CA TYR A 375 5.50 -10.79 -5.09
C TYR A 375 6.50 -9.87 -5.84
N ASP A 376 7.59 -10.43 -6.40
CA ASP A 376 8.43 -9.63 -7.28
C ASP A 376 7.61 -9.06 -8.44
N TRP A 377 7.79 -7.77 -8.75
CA TRP A 377 7.02 -7.10 -9.78
C TRP A 377 7.07 -7.78 -11.15
N ASN A 378 8.20 -8.42 -11.49
CA ASN A 378 8.30 -9.14 -12.76
C ASN A 378 7.38 -10.37 -12.76
N ASN A 379 7.31 -11.10 -11.63
CA ASN A 379 6.37 -12.21 -11.47
C ASN A 379 4.91 -11.74 -11.54
N ILE A 380 4.60 -10.60 -10.89
CA ILE A 380 3.23 -10.03 -10.90
C ILE A 380 2.83 -9.66 -12.33
N VAL A 381 3.70 -9.04 -13.09
CA VAL A 381 3.43 -8.66 -14.49
C VAL A 381 3.23 -9.89 -15.36
N GLU A 382 4.13 -10.87 -15.29
CA GLU A 382 4.05 -12.08 -16.11
C GLU A 382 2.83 -12.95 -15.80
N GLN A 383 2.52 -13.15 -14.51
CA GLN A 383 1.50 -14.10 -14.08
C GLN A 383 0.09 -13.51 -14.06
N TYR A 384 -0.06 -12.17 -13.88
CA TYR A 384 -1.36 -11.56 -13.70
C TYR A 384 -1.68 -10.47 -14.71
N TRP A 385 -0.79 -9.48 -14.92
CA TRP A 385 -1.07 -8.40 -15.87
C TRP A 385 -1.14 -8.86 -17.30
N LYS A 386 -0.19 -9.66 -17.78
CA LYS A 386 -0.19 -10.15 -19.16
C LYS A 386 -1.44 -10.95 -19.53
N PRO A 387 -1.87 -11.97 -18.75
CA PRO A 387 -3.09 -12.71 -19.04
C PRO A 387 -4.34 -11.83 -19.00
N PHE A 388 -4.40 -10.88 -18.05
CA PHE A 388 -5.50 -9.94 -17.94
C PHE A 388 -5.61 -9.05 -19.19
N LEU A 389 -4.50 -8.42 -19.59
CA LEU A 389 -4.47 -7.55 -20.77
C LEU A 389 -4.77 -8.31 -22.06
N SER A 390 -4.30 -9.55 -22.20
CA SER A 390 -4.62 -10.40 -23.36
C SER A 390 -6.12 -10.63 -23.49
N LYS A 391 -6.80 -10.95 -22.38
CA LYS A 391 -8.27 -11.10 -22.38
C LYS A 391 -9.00 -9.81 -22.71
N CYS A 392 -8.57 -8.68 -22.15
CA CYS A 392 -9.16 -7.39 -22.47
C CYS A 392 -8.97 -7.05 -23.97
N GLU A 393 -7.79 -7.30 -24.51
CA GLU A 393 -7.53 -7.07 -25.93
C GLU A 393 -8.39 -7.94 -26.85
N GLU A 394 -8.59 -9.20 -26.50
CA GLU A 394 -9.48 -10.12 -27.24
C GLU A 394 -10.95 -9.65 -27.22
N GLU A 395 -11.43 -9.12 -26.12
CA GLU A 395 -12.79 -8.59 -25.99
C GLU A 395 -12.99 -7.27 -26.76
N LEU A 396 -11.97 -6.40 -26.78
CA LEU A 396 -12.06 -5.08 -27.43
C LEU A 396 -11.91 -5.17 -28.95
N ARG A 397 -11.13 -6.12 -29.49
CA ARG A 397 -10.93 -6.30 -30.94
C ARG A 397 -12.21 -6.50 -31.75
N PRO A 398 -13.20 -7.33 -31.34
CA PRO A 398 -14.42 -7.53 -32.10
C PRO A 398 -15.34 -6.29 -32.17
N LEU A 399 -15.31 -5.44 -31.14
CA LEU A 399 -16.07 -4.19 -31.09
C LEU A 399 -15.53 -3.20 -32.12
N ILE A 400 -14.21 -3.11 -32.24
CA ILE A 400 -13.50 -2.26 -33.20
C ILE A 400 -13.81 -2.67 -34.65
N THR A 401 -13.93 -3.97 -34.93
CA THR A 401 -14.19 -4.49 -36.29
C THR A 401 -15.67 -4.42 -36.70
N LYS A 402 -16.62 -4.52 -35.76
CA LYS A 402 -18.06 -4.49 -36.05
C LYS A 402 -18.60 -3.08 -36.30
N GLU A 403 -18.02 -2.06 -35.68
CA GLU A 403 -18.47 -0.67 -35.83
C GLU A 403 -17.74 0.10 -36.93
N GLY A 404 -16.86 -0.54 -37.68
CA GLY A 404 -16.08 0.11 -38.75
C GLY A 404 -15.07 1.15 -38.24
N ILE A 405 -14.82 1.19 -36.94
CA ILE A 405 -13.78 1.99 -36.32
C ILE A 405 -12.44 1.30 -36.57
N LYS A 406 -11.66 1.82 -37.52
CA LYS A 406 -10.30 1.32 -37.72
C LYS A 406 -9.52 1.43 -36.42
N PRO A 407 -8.68 0.41 -36.10
CA PRO A 407 -7.69 0.56 -35.03
C PRO A 407 -6.95 1.88 -35.28
N TRP A 408 -6.76 2.64 -34.24
CA TRP A 408 -6.06 3.92 -34.32
C TRP A 408 -4.63 3.69 -34.82
N ASP A 409 -4.31 4.18 -36.02
CA ASP A 409 -2.94 4.24 -36.56
C ASP A 409 -2.08 5.23 -35.76
#